data_64261e22b22f41d36403bcdbf74d93ed
#
_entry.id   64261e22b22f41d36403bcdbf74d93ed
#
_cell.length_a   1.000
_cell.length_b   1.000
_cell.length_c   1.000
_cell.angle_alpha   90.00
_cell.angle_beta   90.00
_cell.angle_gamma   90.00
#
_symmetry.space_group_name_H-M   'P 1'
#
loop_
_entity.id
_entity.type
_entity.pdbx_description
1 polymer ?
#
loop_
_entity_poly.entity_id
_entity_poly.type
_entity_poly.pdbx_seq_one_letter_code
_entity_poly.pdbx_strand_id
1 'polypeptide(L)'
;FKASNKSTMASKVLILAHGRSGSSYLGQIFNNHPEVFYMYEPLITLQVTTVHDSKLYEQSAKSLLDDIFNCQFMQQTEFLAFMSHMPLNRFSSHVLTTPYCKSTRRAKDNRTFFQCEDLDPLITSLSCTLHKHVVVKVLTHRLVPFLEEDYLTTLLNSNGNLKIIHLMRDPRAVIASLDRVGWVFNRSVVKSAWTNVSLFSAYVQKFCTQMIQSLSFALSAEAKFHERYKILRYEDLIKTPMTVSQELFDFFGIRMTAEVKDYVTRSSRTNNRRNTHAYSTMRSNVSSLIDSWRKQLSIEAVQTVESNCRPVLDILRYTPVYSQNLP
;
A
#
# COMPACT_ATOMS: atom_id res chain seq x y z
N PHE A 1 -5.97 14.45 42.66
CA PHE A 1 -5.43 14.32 41.28
C PHE A 1 -6.12 13.14 40.62
N LYS A 2 -7.24 13.37 39.91
CA LYS A 2 -7.85 12.38 39.02
C LYS A 2 -7.09 12.45 37.69
N ALA A 3 -6.17 11.53 37.48
CA ALA A 3 -5.65 11.27 36.15
C ALA A 3 -6.81 10.70 35.33
N SER A 4 -7.28 11.47 34.35
CA SER A 4 -8.22 11.03 33.34
C SER A 4 -7.52 9.99 32.47
N ASN A 5 -7.69 8.72 32.78
CA ASN A 5 -7.42 7.62 31.88
C ASN A 5 -8.44 7.70 30.72
N LYS A 6 -8.20 8.59 29.75
CA LYS A 6 -8.74 8.41 28.42
C LYS A 6 -8.05 7.17 27.87
N SER A 7 -8.69 6.03 28.01
CA SER A 7 -8.41 4.86 27.18
C SER A 7 -8.48 5.34 25.74
N THR A 8 -7.32 5.54 25.12
CA THR A 8 -7.24 5.83 23.70
C THR A 8 -7.78 4.59 22.99
N MET A 9 -8.99 4.69 22.40
CA MET A 9 -9.60 3.61 21.65
C MET A 9 -8.61 3.12 20.59
N ALA A 10 -8.43 1.81 20.53
CA ALA A 10 -7.60 1.16 19.53
C ALA A 10 -7.99 1.64 18.11
N SER A 11 -7.06 2.21 17.36
CA SER A 11 -7.33 2.68 16.01
C SER A 11 -7.15 1.54 15.01
N LYS A 12 -8.12 1.38 14.11
CA LYS A 12 -8.02 0.50 12.95
C LYS A 12 -7.77 1.36 11.72
N VAL A 13 -6.78 1.00 10.92
CA VAL A 13 -6.39 1.78 9.73
C VAL A 13 -6.32 0.88 8.50
N LEU A 14 -7.03 1.27 7.45
CA LEU A 14 -6.92 0.65 6.14
C LEU A 14 -6.16 1.59 5.18
N ILE A 15 -5.04 1.12 4.65
CA ILE A 15 -4.29 1.81 3.59
C ILE A 15 -4.73 1.22 2.26
N LEU A 16 -5.41 2.01 1.45
CA LEU A 16 -5.80 1.68 0.07
C LEU A 16 -4.87 2.37 -0.91
N ALA A 17 -4.44 1.68 -1.95
CA ALA A 17 -3.62 2.28 -2.99
C ALA A 17 -3.62 1.44 -4.26
N HIS A 18 -3.42 2.07 -5.41
CA HIS A 18 -3.04 1.32 -6.61
C HIS A 18 -1.63 0.73 -6.47
N GLY A 19 -1.38 -0.40 -7.14
CA GLY A 19 -0.03 -0.95 -7.23
C GLY A 19 0.96 0.12 -7.71
N ARG A 20 2.15 0.17 -7.14
CA ARG A 20 3.22 1.13 -7.45
C ARG A 20 2.94 2.60 -7.10
N SER A 21 1.90 2.89 -6.30
CA SER A 21 1.62 4.24 -5.80
C SER A 21 2.46 4.66 -4.59
N GLY A 22 3.42 3.85 -4.14
CA GLY A 22 4.25 4.15 -2.96
C GLY A 22 3.67 3.67 -1.64
N SER A 23 2.61 2.86 -1.67
CA SER A 23 1.95 2.32 -0.47
C SER A 23 2.84 1.49 0.44
N SER A 24 3.89 0.86 -0.10
CA SER A 24 4.88 0.15 0.73
C SER A 24 5.67 1.12 1.61
N TYR A 25 6.01 2.32 1.11
CA TYR A 25 6.66 3.35 1.93
C TYR A 25 5.72 3.87 3.03
N LEU A 26 4.48 4.19 2.68
CA LEU A 26 3.48 4.60 3.66
C LEU A 26 3.24 3.50 4.71
N GLY A 27 3.10 2.24 4.28
CA GLY A 27 2.92 1.12 5.20
C GLY A 27 4.11 0.94 6.15
N GLN A 28 5.35 1.13 5.67
CA GLN A 28 6.54 1.04 6.52
C GLN A 28 6.63 2.16 7.56
N ILE A 29 6.04 3.33 7.33
CA ILE A 29 5.93 4.37 8.36
C ILE A 29 5.14 3.84 9.57
N PHE A 30 4.03 3.11 9.34
CA PHE A 30 3.25 2.48 10.41
C PHE A 30 3.94 1.24 10.96
N ASN A 31 4.56 0.42 10.13
CA ASN A 31 5.25 -0.80 10.52
C ASN A 31 6.44 -0.57 11.49
N ASN A 32 7.00 0.64 11.50
CA ASN A 32 8.04 1.05 12.45
C ASN A 32 7.49 1.61 13.78
N HIS A 33 6.17 1.61 13.97
CA HIS A 33 5.56 2.05 15.22
C HIS A 33 5.42 0.84 16.19
N PRO A 34 5.95 0.90 17.43
CA PRO A 34 6.01 -0.25 18.34
C PRO A 34 4.63 -0.73 18.83
N GLU A 35 3.60 0.10 18.76
CA GLU A 35 2.24 -0.26 19.19
C GLU A 35 1.31 -0.58 18.01
N VAL A 36 1.85 -0.76 16.79
CA VAL A 36 1.07 -1.05 15.58
C VAL A 36 1.27 -2.48 15.12
N PHE A 37 0.19 -3.23 15.03
CA PHE A 37 0.13 -4.50 14.31
C PHE A 37 -0.10 -4.19 12.83
N TYR A 38 0.96 -4.28 12.02
CA TYR A 38 0.90 -3.96 10.60
C TYR A 38 0.83 -5.22 9.73
N MET A 39 -0.16 -5.28 8.83
CA MET A 39 -0.35 -6.38 7.88
C MET A 39 -0.18 -5.90 6.43
N TYR A 40 0.81 -6.45 5.74
CA TYR A 40 1.13 -6.11 4.36
C TYR A 40 0.39 -7.01 3.37
N GLU A 41 -0.52 -6.45 2.58
CA GLU A 41 -1.24 -7.06 1.46
C GLU A 41 -1.85 -8.45 1.73
N PRO A 42 -2.66 -8.63 2.78
CA PRO A 42 -3.19 -9.95 3.14
C PRO A 42 -4.05 -10.57 2.03
N LEU A 43 -4.77 -9.78 1.23
CA LEU A 43 -5.68 -10.29 0.20
C LEU A 43 -4.97 -10.96 -0.99
N ILE A 44 -3.62 -10.93 -1.04
CA ILE A 44 -2.89 -11.68 -2.08
C ILE A 44 -3.11 -13.19 -1.95
N THR A 45 -3.33 -13.68 -0.75
CA THR A 45 -3.53 -15.10 -0.47
C THR A 45 -4.78 -15.63 -1.17
N LEU A 46 -5.83 -14.82 -1.20
CA LEU A 46 -7.11 -15.20 -1.80
C LEU A 46 -7.06 -15.25 -3.33
N GLN A 47 -6.21 -14.44 -3.97
CA GLN A 47 -6.08 -14.48 -5.43
C GLN A 47 -5.57 -15.82 -5.95
N VAL A 48 -4.86 -16.57 -5.12
CA VAL A 48 -4.34 -17.91 -5.50
C VAL A 48 -5.38 -19.00 -5.26
N THR A 49 -6.22 -18.83 -4.23
CA THR A 49 -7.17 -19.89 -3.80
C THR A 49 -8.56 -19.77 -4.42
N THR A 50 -8.96 -18.54 -4.84
CA THR A 50 -10.34 -18.28 -5.31
C THR A 50 -10.39 -17.69 -6.73
N VAL A 51 -9.42 -18.01 -7.58
CA VAL A 51 -9.19 -17.38 -8.91
C VAL A 51 -10.43 -17.42 -9.83
N HIS A 52 -11.36 -18.34 -9.64
CA HIS A 52 -12.49 -18.58 -10.54
C HIS A 52 -13.87 -18.22 -9.97
N ASP A 53 -13.97 -17.86 -8.69
CA ASP A 53 -15.23 -17.52 -8.04
C ASP A 53 -15.19 -16.12 -7.40
N SER A 54 -15.80 -15.15 -8.08
CA SER A 54 -15.82 -13.75 -7.62
C SER A 54 -16.62 -13.55 -6.33
N LYS A 55 -17.70 -14.33 -6.12
CA LYS A 55 -18.51 -14.27 -4.89
C LYS A 55 -17.75 -14.83 -3.69
N LEU A 56 -17.13 -16.00 -3.89
CA LEU A 56 -16.31 -16.62 -2.85
C LEU A 56 -15.13 -15.70 -2.48
N TYR A 57 -14.47 -15.11 -3.49
CA TYR A 57 -13.40 -14.13 -3.26
C TYR A 57 -13.88 -12.96 -2.41
N GLU A 58 -15.02 -12.36 -2.75
CA GLU A 58 -15.59 -11.22 -2.02
C GLU A 58 -15.90 -11.56 -0.57
N GLN A 59 -16.59 -12.68 -0.33
CA GLN A 59 -16.92 -13.13 1.03
C GLN A 59 -15.67 -13.42 1.86
N SER A 60 -14.69 -14.10 1.27
CA SER A 60 -13.42 -14.43 1.91
C SER A 60 -12.60 -13.17 2.21
N ALA A 61 -12.59 -12.18 1.31
CA ALA A 61 -11.87 -10.93 1.51
C ALA A 61 -12.49 -10.09 2.64
N LYS A 62 -13.83 -10.02 2.71
CA LYS A 62 -14.56 -9.36 3.80
C LYS A 62 -14.26 -10.04 5.12
N SER A 63 -14.41 -11.36 5.21
CA SER A 63 -14.14 -12.13 6.42
C SER A 63 -12.69 -11.97 6.87
N LEU A 64 -11.73 -12.11 5.98
CA LEU A 64 -10.31 -11.97 6.32
C LEU A 64 -9.96 -10.59 6.86
N LEU A 65 -10.47 -9.52 6.24
CA LEU A 65 -10.22 -8.16 6.73
C LEU A 65 -10.87 -7.91 8.09
N ASP A 66 -12.09 -8.38 8.30
CA ASP A 66 -12.79 -8.27 9.58
C ASP A 66 -12.04 -9.03 10.67
N ASP A 67 -11.58 -10.25 10.39
CA ASP A 67 -10.82 -11.07 11.34
C ASP A 67 -9.47 -10.43 11.68
N ILE A 68 -8.75 -9.87 10.71
CA ILE A 68 -7.50 -9.15 10.96
C ILE A 68 -7.75 -7.94 11.85
N PHE A 69 -8.78 -7.12 11.55
CA PHE A 69 -9.10 -5.94 12.35
C PHE A 69 -9.59 -6.26 13.77
N ASN A 70 -10.11 -7.46 13.96
CA ASN A 70 -10.56 -7.94 15.28
C ASN A 70 -9.58 -8.90 15.95
N CYS A 71 -8.38 -9.10 15.40
CA CYS A 71 -7.34 -10.01 15.91
C CYS A 71 -7.81 -11.47 16.04
N GLN A 72 -8.67 -11.93 15.12
CA GLN A 72 -9.29 -13.26 15.13
C GLN A 72 -8.63 -14.19 14.12
N PHE A 73 -7.43 -14.68 14.39
CA PHE A 73 -6.67 -15.53 13.46
C PHE A 73 -6.92 -17.03 13.62
N MET A 74 -7.69 -17.46 14.62
CA MET A 74 -7.93 -18.89 14.90
C MET A 74 -8.57 -19.64 13.72
N GLN A 75 -9.41 -18.96 12.94
CA GLN A 75 -10.07 -19.52 11.74
C GLN A 75 -9.28 -19.26 10.44
N GLN A 76 -8.14 -18.56 10.54
CA GLN A 76 -7.36 -18.12 9.37
C GLN A 76 -6.07 -18.96 9.19
N THR A 77 -6.16 -20.28 9.40
CA THR A 77 -5.02 -21.20 9.34
C THR A 77 -4.38 -21.27 7.96
N GLU A 78 -5.19 -21.37 6.88
CA GLU A 78 -4.70 -21.39 5.50
C GLU A 78 -4.04 -20.07 5.11
N PHE A 79 -4.64 -18.95 5.53
CA PHE A 79 -4.05 -17.62 5.34
C PHE A 79 -2.67 -17.52 6.00
N LEU A 80 -2.54 -17.93 7.25
CA LEU A 80 -1.28 -17.89 7.99
C LEU A 80 -0.24 -18.85 7.42
N ALA A 81 -0.65 -20.06 7.00
CA ALA A 81 0.22 -20.99 6.30
C ALA A 81 0.77 -20.39 5.01
N PHE A 82 -0.09 -19.75 4.20
CA PHE A 82 0.35 -19.04 2.98
C PHE A 82 1.31 -17.91 3.30
N MET A 83 0.97 -17.06 4.28
CA MET A 83 1.83 -15.93 4.70
C MET A 83 3.18 -16.39 5.25
N SER A 84 3.25 -17.56 5.88
CA SER A 84 4.49 -18.17 6.37
C SER A 84 5.51 -18.39 5.24
N HIS A 85 5.02 -18.75 4.05
CA HIS A 85 5.84 -19.09 2.89
C HIS A 85 5.96 -17.96 1.84
N MET A 86 5.39 -16.76 2.12
CA MET A 86 5.47 -15.59 1.24
C MET A 86 6.50 -14.57 1.76
N PRO A 87 7.79 -14.66 1.36
CA PRO A 87 8.85 -13.85 1.97
C PRO A 87 8.60 -12.35 1.88
N LEU A 88 8.13 -11.84 0.72
CA LEU A 88 7.88 -10.42 0.54
C LEU A 88 6.83 -9.90 1.53
N ASN A 89 5.71 -10.60 1.67
CA ASN A 89 4.62 -10.19 2.55
C ASN A 89 5.02 -10.33 4.01
N ARG A 90 5.62 -11.46 4.38
CA ARG A 90 6.06 -11.74 5.74
C ARG A 90 7.09 -10.74 6.24
N PHE A 91 8.17 -10.52 5.49
CA PHE A 91 9.24 -9.58 5.88
C PHE A 91 8.85 -8.11 5.74
N SER A 92 7.74 -7.81 5.06
CA SER A 92 7.18 -6.46 5.05
C SER A 92 6.36 -6.10 6.29
N SER A 93 6.08 -7.10 7.16
CA SER A 93 5.32 -6.94 8.42
C SER A 93 6.19 -7.39 9.60
N HIS A 94 6.68 -6.46 10.42
CA HIS A 94 7.58 -6.79 11.53
C HIS A 94 6.96 -7.79 12.50
N VAL A 95 5.66 -7.65 12.77
CA VAL A 95 4.89 -8.53 13.65
C VAL A 95 4.80 -9.99 13.18
N LEU A 96 5.06 -10.25 11.88
CA LEU A 96 5.11 -11.60 11.32
C LEU A 96 6.54 -12.16 11.26
N THR A 97 7.54 -11.37 11.63
CA THR A 97 8.94 -11.78 11.69
C THR A 97 9.42 -11.99 13.13
N THR A 98 9.08 -11.09 14.02
CA THR A 98 9.43 -11.20 15.44
C THR A 98 8.18 -11.64 16.23
N PRO A 99 8.22 -12.71 17.03
CA PRO A 99 9.38 -13.51 17.43
C PRO A 99 9.69 -14.74 16.53
N TYR A 100 8.97 -14.96 15.45
CA TYR A 100 9.01 -16.19 14.65
C TYR A 100 10.32 -16.44 13.88
N CYS A 101 11.12 -15.40 13.63
CA CYS A 101 12.30 -15.51 12.79
C CYS A 101 13.58 -15.28 13.59
N LYS A 102 14.54 -16.20 13.43
CA LYS A 102 15.91 -16.05 13.92
C LYS A 102 16.80 -15.62 12.75
N SER A 103 17.60 -14.57 12.93
CA SER A 103 18.57 -14.15 11.95
C SER A 103 19.90 -14.82 12.17
N THR A 104 20.46 -15.44 11.14
CA THR A 104 21.82 -15.99 11.13
C THR A 104 22.66 -15.28 10.08
N ARG A 105 23.86 -14.87 10.45
CA ARG A 105 24.81 -14.21 9.54
C ARG A 105 25.79 -15.23 8.98
N ARG A 106 25.84 -15.37 7.66
CA ARG A 106 26.75 -16.28 7.03
C ARG A 106 28.15 -15.66 6.98
N ALA A 107 29.15 -16.30 7.58
CA ALA A 107 30.52 -15.78 7.69
C ALA A 107 31.18 -15.55 6.32
N LYS A 108 30.86 -16.40 5.31
CA LYS A 108 31.51 -16.42 4.00
C LYS A 108 31.21 -15.21 3.10
N ASP A 109 30.00 -14.65 3.16
CA ASP A 109 29.52 -13.57 2.27
C ASP A 109 28.81 -12.43 3.00
N ASN A 110 28.83 -12.46 4.33
CA ASN A 110 28.21 -11.47 5.21
C ASN A 110 26.70 -11.29 4.99
N ARG A 111 26.03 -12.26 4.36
CA ARG A 111 24.58 -12.23 4.13
C ARG A 111 23.83 -12.68 5.37
N THR A 112 22.73 -11.98 5.67
CA THR A 112 21.81 -12.37 6.72
C THR A 112 20.76 -13.30 6.14
N PHE A 113 20.59 -14.46 6.73
CA PHE A 113 19.51 -15.41 6.43
C PHE A 113 18.54 -15.40 7.59
N PHE A 114 17.27 -15.54 7.27
CA PHE A 114 16.23 -15.68 8.26
C PHE A 114 15.71 -17.12 8.22
N GLN A 115 15.72 -17.75 9.37
CA GLN A 115 15.03 -19.01 9.60
C GLN A 115 13.77 -18.69 10.40
N CYS A 116 12.61 -18.91 9.81
CA CYS A 116 11.33 -18.57 10.40
C CYS A 116 10.51 -19.82 10.65
N GLU A 117 9.89 -19.89 11.83
CA GLU A 117 8.84 -20.84 12.15
C GLU A 117 7.54 -20.44 11.44
N ASP A 118 6.63 -21.37 11.24
CA ASP A 118 5.31 -21.07 10.68
C ASP A 118 4.51 -20.19 11.63
N LEU A 119 3.63 -19.37 11.06
CA LEU A 119 2.78 -18.48 11.83
C LEU A 119 1.69 -19.29 12.54
N ASP A 120 1.70 -19.25 13.85
CA ASP A 120 0.71 -19.88 14.71
C ASP A 120 -0.52 -18.98 14.90
N PRO A 121 -1.76 -19.47 14.73
CA PRO A 121 -2.98 -18.68 14.86
C PRO A 121 -3.17 -18.05 16.24
N LEU A 122 -2.87 -18.80 17.31
CA LEU A 122 -3.02 -18.31 18.68
C LEU A 122 -1.99 -17.23 19.00
N ILE A 123 -0.72 -17.48 18.66
CA ILE A 123 0.38 -16.53 18.90
C ILE A 123 0.14 -15.26 18.06
N THR A 124 -0.33 -15.40 16.81
CA THR A 124 -0.64 -14.24 15.94
C THR A 124 -1.82 -13.43 16.51
N SER A 125 -2.87 -14.09 17.00
CA SER A 125 -4.01 -13.43 17.67
C SER A 125 -3.56 -12.68 18.92
N LEU A 126 -2.76 -13.31 19.78
CA LEU A 126 -2.21 -12.70 20.99
C LEU A 126 -1.29 -11.51 20.64
N SER A 127 -0.40 -11.69 19.67
CA SER A 127 0.45 -10.59 19.20
C SER A 127 -0.38 -9.40 18.73
N CYS A 128 -1.43 -9.65 17.96
CA CYS A 128 -2.33 -8.59 17.47
C CYS A 128 -3.02 -7.87 18.63
N THR A 129 -3.56 -8.58 19.60
CA THR A 129 -4.28 -8.00 20.76
C THR A 129 -3.37 -7.22 21.71
N LEU A 130 -2.08 -7.51 21.71
CA LEU A 130 -1.08 -6.77 22.52
C LEU A 130 -0.70 -5.42 21.88
N HIS A 131 -0.97 -5.23 20.60
CA HIS A 131 -0.77 -3.96 19.93
C HIS A 131 -2.03 -3.08 20.07
N LYS A 132 -1.83 -1.77 20.25
CA LYS A 132 -2.96 -0.83 20.41
C LYS A 132 -3.68 -0.52 19.10
N HIS A 133 -2.99 -0.65 17.98
CA HIS A 133 -3.50 -0.25 16.68
C HIS A 133 -3.28 -1.36 15.66
N VAL A 134 -4.25 -1.52 14.76
CA VAL A 134 -4.16 -2.47 13.64
C VAL A 134 -4.14 -1.68 12.34
N VAL A 135 -3.12 -1.88 11.52
CA VAL A 135 -2.97 -1.23 10.21
C VAL A 135 -2.86 -2.28 9.13
N VAL A 136 -3.75 -2.24 8.16
CA VAL A 136 -3.79 -3.18 7.03
C VAL A 136 -3.57 -2.42 5.73
N LYS A 137 -2.66 -2.90 4.89
CA LYS A 137 -2.41 -2.33 3.57
C LYS A 137 -2.97 -3.24 2.49
N VAL A 138 -3.84 -2.69 1.64
CA VAL A 138 -4.49 -3.41 0.53
C VAL A 138 -4.32 -2.64 -0.78
N LEU A 139 -4.11 -3.37 -1.87
CA LEU A 139 -4.15 -2.78 -3.21
C LEU A 139 -5.59 -2.71 -3.72
N THR A 140 -5.97 -1.57 -4.29
CA THR A 140 -7.35 -1.29 -4.75
C THR A 140 -7.87 -2.35 -5.74
N HIS A 141 -7.02 -2.84 -6.67
CA HIS A 141 -7.43 -3.85 -7.64
C HIS A 141 -7.86 -5.19 -7.00
N ARG A 142 -7.48 -5.44 -5.74
CA ARG A 142 -7.94 -6.61 -4.97
C ARG A 142 -9.30 -6.39 -4.31
N LEU A 143 -9.80 -5.17 -4.34
CA LEU A 143 -11.13 -4.81 -3.85
C LEU A 143 -12.10 -4.43 -4.98
N VAL A 144 -11.58 -4.26 -6.22
CA VAL A 144 -12.35 -3.75 -7.38
C VAL A 144 -13.66 -4.51 -7.65
N PRO A 145 -13.79 -5.83 -7.44
CA PRO A 145 -15.08 -6.50 -7.64
C PRO A 145 -16.17 -6.00 -6.67
N PHE A 146 -15.81 -5.33 -5.57
CA PHE A 146 -16.70 -4.88 -4.49
C PHE A 146 -16.30 -3.52 -3.89
N LEU A 147 -15.48 -2.73 -4.58
CA LEU A 147 -15.31 -1.29 -4.32
C LEU A 147 -16.58 -0.49 -4.65
N GLU A 148 -17.56 -1.16 -5.28
CA GLU A 148 -18.90 -0.61 -5.37
C GLU A 148 -19.36 -0.27 -3.94
N GLU A 149 -19.86 0.91 -3.77
CA GLU A 149 -20.14 1.72 -2.57
C GLU A 149 -20.45 0.98 -1.26
N ASP A 150 -20.80 -0.31 -1.29
CA ASP A 150 -21.38 -1.00 -0.14
C ASP A 150 -20.34 -1.52 0.85
N TYR A 151 -19.26 -2.18 0.44
CA TYR A 151 -18.39 -2.85 1.42
C TYR A 151 -17.59 -1.87 2.29
N LEU A 152 -16.86 -0.94 1.70
CA LEU A 152 -16.07 0.01 2.50
C LEU A 152 -16.95 0.96 3.30
N THR A 153 -18.11 1.32 2.75
CA THR A 153 -19.13 2.09 3.46
C THR A 153 -19.69 1.30 4.62
N THR A 154 -20.02 0.02 4.41
CA THR A 154 -20.48 -0.89 5.47
C THR A 154 -19.41 -1.10 6.52
N LEU A 155 -18.15 -1.31 6.10
CA LEU A 155 -17.01 -1.47 6.99
C LEU A 155 -16.79 -0.22 7.87
N LEU A 156 -16.91 0.98 7.29
CA LEU A 156 -16.83 2.24 8.03
C LEU A 156 -18.02 2.41 8.98
N ASN A 157 -19.23 2.02 8.59
CA ASN A 157 -20.42 2.13 9.42
C ASN A 157 -20.40 1.14 10.60
N SER A 158 -19.92 -0.08 10.37
CA SER A 158 -19.84 -1.12 11.41
C SER A 158 -18.64 -0.95 12.37
N ASN A 159 -17.59 -0.21 11.95
CA ASN A 159 -16.37 0.00 12.73
C ASN A 159 -16.13 1.48 13.00
N GLY A 160 -16.66 2.02 14.11
CA GLY A 160 -16.56 3.44 14.45
C GLY A 160 -15.13 3.98 14.62
N ASN A 161 -14.16 3.11 14.93
CA ASN A 161 -12.74 3.43 15.09
C ASN A 161 -11.89 3.10 13.84
N LEU A 162 -12.51 2.63 12.76
CA LEU A 162 -11.83 2.44 11.49
C LEU A 162 -11.67 3.76 10.75
N LYS A 163 -10.45 4.00 10.28
CA LYS A 163 -10.11 5.10 9.39
C LYS A 163 -9.40 4.59 8.13
N ILE A 164 -9.65 5.22 7.01
CA ILE A 164 -9.11 4.81 5.72
C ILE A 164 -8.22 5.92 5.16
N ILE A 165 -7.06 5.56 4.67
CA ILE A 165 -6.23 6.38 3.80
C ILE A 165 -6.25 5.83 2.39
N HIS A 166 -6.59 6.66 1.43
CA HIS A 166 -6.53 6.33 0.02
C HIS A 166 -5.34 7.04 -0.62
N LEU A 167 -4.26 6.30 -0.81
CA LEU A 167 -3.04 6.83 -1.40
C LEU A 167 -3.15 6.83 -2.92
N MET A 168 -3.14 8.00 -3.49
CA MET A 168 -3.13 8.26 -4.93
C MET A 168 -1.74 8.72 -5.38
N ARG A 169 -1.44 8.51 -6.65
CA ARG A 169 -0.19 8.94 -7.28
C ARG A 169 -0.44 9.31 -8.73
N ASP A 170 0.41 10.18 -9.30
CA ASP A 170 0.40 10.50 -10.72
C ASP A 170 0.33 9.23 -11.58
N PRO A 171 -0.74 9.06 -12.40
CA PRO A 171 -0.92 7.86 -13.20
C PRO A 171 0.25 7.58 -14.15
N ARG A 172 0.91 8.64 -14.66
CA ARG A 172 2.10 8.51 -15.51
C ARG A 172 3.25 7.85 -14.75
N ALA A 173 3.47 8.26 -13.52
CA ALA A 173 4.50 7.68 -12.66
C ALA A 173 4.16 6.24 -12.22
N VAL A 174 2.88 5.92 -12.04
CA VAL A 174 2.42 4.56 -11.75
C VAL A 174 2.68 3.67 -12.96
N ILE A 175 2.24 4.05 -14.15
CA ILE A 175 2.42 3.29 -15.40
C ILE A 175 3.91 3.05 -15.68
N ALA A 176 4.75 4.08 -15.60
CA ALA A 176 6.20 3.93 -15.76
C ALA A 176 6.81 2.95 -14.74
N SER A 177 6.31 2.96 -13.50
CA SER A 177 6.78 2.03 -12.48
C SER A 177 6.27 0.61 -12.67
N LEU A 178 5.06 0.41 -13.17
CA LEU A 178 4.48 -0.89 -13.51
C LEU A 178 5.23 -1.52 -14.68
N ASP A 179 5.52 -0.74 -15.72
CA ASP A 179 6.31 -1.21 -16.86
C ASP A 179 7.71 -1.67 -16.43
N ARG A 180 8.40 -0.85 -15.64
CA ARG A 180 9.75 -1.18 -15.16
C ARG A 180 9.84 -2.52 -14.42
N VAL A 181 8.79 -2.91 -13.70
CA VAL A 181 8.72 -4.20 -12.97
C VAL A 181 8.12 -5.32 -13.81
N GLY A 182 7.72 -5.05 -15.06
CA GLY A 182 7.15 -6.03 -15.97
C GLY A 182 5.69 -6.39 -15.69
N TRP A 183 4.95 -5.55 -14.97
CA TRP A 183 3.54 -5.80 -14.64
C TRP A 183 2.57 -5.31 -15.72
N VAL A 184 2.99 -4.39 -16.58
CA VAL A 184 2.20 -3.96 -17.74
C VAL A 184 2.13 -5.09 -18.76
N PHE A 185 3.31 -5.74 -18.99
CA PHE A 185 3.42 -6.90 -19.84
C PHE A 185 4.44 -7.87 -19.26
N ASN A 186 4.16 -9.16 -19.40
CA ASN A 186 5.14 -10.17 -19.04
C ASN A 186 6.35 -10.06 -19.97
N ARG A 187 7.47 -9.52 -19.48
CA ARG A 187 8.70 -9.28 -20.26
C ARG A 187 9.28 -10.55 -20.89
N SER A 188 8.91 -11.72 -20.41
CA SER A 188 9.30 -13.00 -21.04
C SER A 188 8.55 -13.26 -22.35
N VAL A 189 7.40 -12.60 -22.58
CA VAL A 189 6.56 -12.80 -23.76
C VAL A 189 6.73 -11.66 -24.76
N VAL A 190 6.97 -10.41 -24.30
CA VAL A 190 7.08 -9.23 -25.17
C VAL A 190 8.36 -8.48 -24.83
N LYS A 191 9.34 -8.49 -25.74
CA LYS A 191 10.64 -7.80 -25.55
C LYS A 191 10.52 -6.28 -25.38
N SER A 192 9.38 -5.69 -25.79
CA SER A 192 9.06 -4.28 -25.60
C SER A 192 7.54 -4.09 -25.65
N ALA A 193 6.97 -3.67 -24.54
CA ALA A 193 5.55 -3.31 -24.41
C ALA A 193 5.18 -2.13 -25.32
N TRP A 194 6.13 -1.27 -25.57
CA TRP A 194 6.01 -0.05 -26.38
C TRP A 194 5.90 -0.33 -27.87
N THR A 195 6.25 -1.52 -28.34
CA THR A 195 6.12 -1.90 -29.76
C THR A 195 4.71 -2.30 -30.15
N ASN A 196 3.83 -2.63 -29.18
CA ASN A 196 2.42 -2.91 -29.44
C ASN A 196 1.53 -1.82 -28.82
N VAL A 197 1.35 -0.73 -29.58
CA VAL A 197 0.58 0.46 -29.20
C VAL A 197 -0.84 0.10 -28.76
N SER A 198 -1.49 -0.84 -29.44
CA SER A 198 -2.87 -1.25 -29.14
C SER A 198 -2.99 -1.92 -27.77
N LEU A 199 -2.08 -2.84 -27.44
CA LEU A 199 -2.07 -3.51 -26.14
C LEU A 199 -1.76 -2.54 -25.02
N PHE A 200 -0.82 -1.62 -25.23
CA PHE A 200 -0.51 -0.58 -24.26
C PHE A 200 -1.71 0.33 -24.01
N SER A 201 -2.35 0.81 -25.07
CA SER A 201 -3.55 1.66 -24.96
C SER A 201 -4.68 0.95 -24.22
N ALA A 202 -4.96 -0.32 -24.53
CA ALA A 202 -5.98 -1.09 -23.83
C ALA A 202 -5.65 -1.29 -22.34
N TYR A 203 -4.38 -1.53 -22.00
CA TYR A 203 -3.94 -1.62 -20.60
C TYR A 203 -4.13 -0.29 -19.87
N VAL A 204 -3.67 0.82 -20.46
CA VAL A 204 -3.81 2.17 -19.89
C VAL A 204 -5.28 2.51 -19.70
N GLN A 205 -6.13 2.25 -20.69
CA GLN A 205 -7.57 2.48 -20.58
C GLN A 205 -8.19 1.74 -19.39
N LYS A 206 -7.91 0.44 -19.27
CA LYS A 206 -8.39 -0.37 -18.13
C LYS A 206 -7.88 0.19 -16.80
N PHE A 207 -6.60 0.51 -16.71
CA PHE A 207 -5.98 1.07 -15.52
C PHE A 207 -6.60 2.41 -15.12
N CYS A 208 -6.76 3.33 -16.09
CA CYS A 208 -7.34 4.65 -15.84
C CYS A 208 -8.81 4.55 -15.44
N THR A 209 -9.60 3.66 -16.06
CA THR A 209 -10.99 3.40 -15.66
C THR A 209 -11.07 2.98 -14.19
N GLN A 210 -10.25 2.03 -13.77
CA GLN A 210 -10.21 1.59 -12.38
C GLN A 210 -9.75 2.71 -11.43
N MET A 211 -8.80 3.53 -11.86
CA MET A 211 -8.30 4.64 -11.04
C MET A 211 -9.35 5.76 -10.89
N ILE A 212 -10.10 6.05 -11.97
CA ILE A 212 -11.21 7.01 -11.95
C ILE A 212 -12.32 6.53 -11.01
N GLN A 213 -12.75 5.27 -11.13
CA GLN A 213 -13.75 4.66 -10.24
C GLN A 213 -13.33 4.72 -8.79
N SER A 214 -12.08 4.33 -8.51
CA SER A 214 -11.48 4.38 -7.18
C SER A 214 -11.42 5.81 -6.61
N LEU A 215 -11.07 6.81 -7.42
CA LEU A 215 -11.04 8.21 -7.00
C LEU A 215 -12.44 8.78 -6.79
N SER A 216 -13.40 8.46 -7.66
CA SER A 216 -14.80 8.87 -7.52
C SER A 216 -15.39 8.37 -6.20
N PHE A 217 -15.18 7.07 -5.89
CA PHE A 217 -15.54 6.52 -4.59
C PHE A 217 -14.85 7.26 -3.44
N ALA A 218 -13.53 7.50 -3.57
CA ALA A 218 -12.75 8.16 -2.52
C ALA A 218 -13.26 9.57 -2.20
N LEU A 219 -13.63 10.35 -3.22
CA LEU A 219 -14.21 11.69 -3.03
C LEU A 219 -15.55 11.65 -2.30
N SER A 220 -16.43 10.72 -2.70
CA SER A 220 -17.72 10.51 -2.03
C SER A 220 -17.54 10.07 -0.58
N ALA A 221 -16.62 9.11 -0.35
CA ALA A 221 -16.33 8.61 0.99
C ALA A 221 -15.67 9.66 1.89
N GLU A 222 -14.76 10.48 1.37
CA GLU A 222 -14.12 11.56 2.12
C GLU A 222 -15.15 12.64 2.50
N ALA A 223 -16.06 12.98 1.61
CA ALA A 223 -17.14 13.92 1.89
C ALA A 223 -18.10 13.40 2.98
N LYS A 224 -18.45 12.10 2.94
CA LYS A 224 -19.36 11.46 3.90
C LYS A 224 -18.71 11.15 5.25
N PHE A 225 -17.42 10.78 5.25
CA PHE A 225 -16.67 10.32 6.42
C PHE A 225 -15.43 11.18 6.67
N HIS A 226 -15.53 12.50 6.56
CA HIS A 226 -14.39 13.45 6.56
C HIS A 226 -13.38 13.25 7.72
N GLU A 227 -13.82 12.75 8.89
CA GLU A 227 -12.94 12.44 10.03
C GLU A 227 -12.34 11.03 9.99
N ARG A 228 -12.78 10.18 9.05
CA ARG A 228 -12.39 8.76 8.98
C ARG A 228 -11.92 8.30 7.61
N TYR A 229 -12.04 9.14 6.60
CA TYR A 229 -11.54 8.87 5.25
C TYR A 229 -10.69 10.05 4.78
N LYS A 230 -9.51 9.77 4.22
CA LYS A 230 -8.58 10.81 3.73
C LYS A 230 -7.93 10.37 2.43
N ILE A 231 -8.01 11.22 1.42
CA ILE A 231 -7.23 11.06 0.19
C ILE A 231 -5.84 11.68 0.43
N LEU A 232 -4.80 10.93 0.08
CA LEU A 232 -3.41 11.36 0.18
C LEU A 232 -2.72 11.23 -1.18
N ARG A 233 -2.03 12.29 -1.62
CA ARG A 233 -1.15 12.21 -2.78
C ARG A 233 0.24 11.73 -2.35
N TYR A 234 0.77 10.75 -3.08
CA TYR A 234 2.14 10.25 -2.85
C TYR A 234 3.19 11.36 -2.92
N GLU A 235 3.01 12.28 -3.88
CA GLU A 235 3.93 13.38 -4.12
C GLU A 235 4.02 14.31 -2.90
N ASP A 236 2.92 14.54 -2.21
CA ASP A 236 2.90 15.36 -1.00
C ASP A 236 3.60 14.65 0.16
N LEU A 237 3.33 13.35 0.31
CA LEU A 237 4.02 12.52 1.32
C LEU A 237 5.53 12.54 1.15
N ILE A 238 6.04 12.46 -0.09
CA ILE A 238 7.49 12.39 -0.29
C ILE A 238 8.18 13.74 -0.36
N LYS A 239 7.45 14.84 -0.63
CA LYS A 239 8.00 16.20 -0.57
C LYS A 239 8.28 16.64 0.88
N THR A 240 7.34 16.36 1.78
CA THR A 240 7.42 16.75 3.19
C THR A 240 7.10 15.57 4.10
N PRO A 241 7.92 14.50 4.08
CA PRO A 241 7.56 13.22 4.68
C PRO A 241 7.34 13.29 6.19
N MET A 242 8.09 14.12 6.91
CA MET A 242 7.92 14.27 8.35
C MET A 242 6.62 14.98 8.69
N THR A 243 6.31 16.07 8.01
CA THR A 243 5.08 16.86 8.23
C THR A 243 3.84 16.02 7.91
N VAL A 244 3.81 15.42 6.71
CA VAL A 244 2.66 14.59 6.29
C VAL A 244 2.51 13.36 7.18
N SER A 245 3.62 12.73 7.62
CA SER A 245 3.53 11.63 8.58
C SER A 245 2.91 12.09 9.90
N GLN A 246 3.31 13.25 10.45
CA GLN A 246 2.72 13.77 11.68
C GLN A 246 1.21 14.02 11.50
N GLU A 247 0.79 14.68 10.42
CA GLU A 247 -0.63 14.93 10.09
C GLU A 247 -1.42 13.61 9.99
N LEU A 248 -0.83 12.54 9.44
CA LEU A 248 -1.47 11.24 9.36
C LEU A 248 -1.64 10.61 10.74
N PHE A 249 -0.60 10.64 11.56
CA PHE A 249 -0.67 10.12 12.92
C PHE A 249 -1.70 10.87 13.76
N ASP A 250 -1.79 12.20 13.62
CA ASP A 250 -2.80 13.03 14.27
C ASP A 250 -4.21 12.68 13.77
N PHE A 251 -4.38 12.52 12.45
CA PHE A 251 -5.64 12.10 11.85
C PHE A 251 -6.11 10.75 12.38
N PHE A 252 -5.20 9.79 12.60
CA PHE A 252 -5.55 8.49 13.15
C PHE A 252 -5.70 8.48 14.67
N GLY A 253 -5.32 9.54 15.35
CA GLY A 253 -5.27 9.59 16.81
C GLY A 253 -4.19 8.66 17.39
N ILE A 254 -3.11 8.43 16.64
CA ILE A 254 -1.94 7.64 17.02
C ILE A 254 -0.79 8.61 17.32
N ARG A 255 -0.12 8.44 18.45
CA ARG A 255 1.03 9.29 18.78
C ARG A 255 2.24 8.89 17.94
N MET A 256 2.82 9.81 17.18
CA MET A 256 4.05 9.57 16.42
C MET A 256 5.24 9.34 17.36
N THR A 257 5.88 8.18 17.31
CA THR A 257 6.99 7.79 18.19
C THR A 257 8.36 8.16 17.64
N ALA A 258 9.40 8.01 18.46
CA ALA A 258 10.79 8.29 18.07
C ALA A 258 11.25 7.33 16.96
N GLU A 259 10.85 6.06 17.01
CA GLU A 259 11.17 5.02 16.00
C GLU A 259 10.61 5.38 14.63
N VAL A 260 9.36 5.88 14.58
CA VAL A 260 8.74 6.36 13.34
C VAL A 260 9.48 7.57 12.80
N LYS A 261 9.80 8.56 13.65
CA LYS A 261 10.55 9.75 13.25
C LYS A 261 11.93 9.40 12.70
N ASP A 262 12.61 8.47 13.35
CA ASP A 262 13.91 7.96 12.90
C ASP A 262 13.80 7.23 11.55
N TYR A 263 12.79 6.37 11.38
CA TYR A 263 12.54 5.71 10.08
C TYR A 263 12.29 6.74 8.97
N VAL A 264 11.38 7.71 9.17
CA VAL A 264 11.07 8.75 8.19
C VAL A 264 12.31 9.56 7.83
N THR A 265 13.11 9.94 8.84
CA THR A 265 14.36 10.69 8.64
C THR A 265 15.38 9.88 7.82
N ARG A 266 15.62 8.62 8.19
CA ARG A 266 16.57 7.75 7.49
C ARG A 266 16.13 7.44 6.07
N SER A 267 14.86 7.13 5.86
CA SER A 267 14.33 6.79 4.54
C SER A 267 14.36 7.96 3.56
N SER A 268 14.35 9.19 4.05
CA SER A 268 14.40 10.41 3.24
C SER A 268 15.84 10.88 2.91
N ARG A 269 16.85 10.47 3.70
CA ARG A 269 18.25 10.94 3.59
C ARG A 269 19.20 9.97 2.90
N THR A 270 18.74 8.77 2.51
CA THR A 270 19.68 7.73 2.07
C THR A 270 20.32 8.07 0.72
N ASN A 271 21.58 8.46 0.73
CA ASN A 271 22.46 8.53 -0.46
C ASN A 271 22.93 7.16 -0.96
N ASN A 272 22.32 6.08 -0.50
CA ASN A 272 22.81 4.74 -0.74
C ASN A 272 22.42 4.25 -2.14
N ARG A 273 23.33 4.40 -3.13
CA ARG A 273 23.21 3.87 -4.49
C ARG A 273 23.03 2.33 -4.56
N ARG A 274 23.11 1.61 -3.43
CA ARG A 274 23.06 0.13 -3.37
C ARG A 274 21.65 -0.46 -3.32
N ASN A 275 20.61 0.33 -3.06
CA ASN A 275 19.24 -0.19 -2.99
C ASN A 275 18.49 0.00 -4.32
N THR A 276 18.87 -0.80 -5.32
CA THR A 276 18.27 -0.84 -6.66
C THR A 276 17.03 -1.74 -6.76
N HIS A 277 16.62 -2.39 -5.66
CA HIS A 277 15.45 -3.27 -5.69
C HIS A 277 14.15 -2.50 -5.95
N ALA A 278 13.33 -3.03 -6.85
CA ALA A 278 12.07 -2.43 -7.28
C ALA A 278 11.07 -2.17 -6.14
N TYR A 279 11.23 -2.85 -5.01
CA TYR A 279 10.38 -2.76 -3.80
C TYR A 279 11.07 -2.03 -2.63
N SER A 280 12.25 -1.44 -2.84
CA SER A 280 12.94 -0.69 -1.78
C SER A 280 12.11 0.52 -1.35
N THR A 281 11.97 0.71 -0.04
CA THR A 281 11.34 1.89 0.59
C THR A 281 12.36 2.97 0.96
N MET A 282 13.66 2.67 0.87
CA MET A 282 14.76 3.60 1.13
C MET A 282 15.18 4.28 -0.18
N ARG A 283 15.11 5.61 -0.27
CA ARG A 283 15.34 6.32 -1.54
C ARG A 283 16.13 7.62 -1.35
N SER A 284 17.09 7.85 -2.24
CA SER A 284 18.09 8.90 -2.11
C SER A 284 17.72 10.27 -2.70
N ASN A 285 16.70 10.34 -3.56
CA ASN A 285 16.33 11.61 -4.20
C ASN A 285 14.84 11.65 -4.49
N VAL A 286 14.13 12.43 -3.69
CA VAL A 286 12.67 12.56 -3.73
C VAL A 286 12.20 13.19 -5.03
N SER A 287 12.84 14.26 -5.48
CA SER A 287 12.45 14.96 -6.71
C SER A 287 12.57 14.05 -7.95
N SER A 288 13.64 13.22 -7.99
CA SER A 288 13.80 12.28 -9.10
C SER A 288 12.72 11.19 -9.15
N LEU A 289 12.02 10.93 -8.04
CA LEU A 289 10.95 9.94 -7.98
C LEU A 289 9.61 10.46 -8.50
N ILE A 290 9.36 11.76 -8.33
CA ILE A 290 8.15 12.41 -8.82
C ILE A 290 8.17 12.46 -10.34
N ASP A 291 9.31 12.91 -10.92
CA ASP A 291 9.44 13.21 -12.33
C ASP A 291 10.15 12.12 -13.15
N SER A 292 10.52 10.99 -12.54
CA SER A 292 11.26 9.92 -13.24
C SER A 292 10.54 9.36 -14.46
N TRP A 293 9.21 9.43 -14.48
CA TRP A 293 8.40 8.99 -15.61
C TRP A 293 8.67 9.79 -16.89
N ARG A 294 9.05 11.07 -16.79
CA ARG A 294 9.41 11.93 -17.91
C ARG A 294 10.58 11.38 -18.74
N LYS A 295 11.49 10.65 -18.08
CA LYS A 295 12.66 10.00 -18.72
C LYS A 295 12.40 8.54 -19.11
N GLN A 296 11.25 7.98 -18.71
CA GLN A 296 10.95 6.55 -18.90
C GLN A 296 9.87 6.33 -19.95
N LEU A 297 8.93 7.26 -20.10
CA LEU A 297 7.82 7.18 -21.04
C LEU A 297 8.13 7.99 -22.31
N SER A 298 7.73 7.46 -23.47
CA SER A 298 7.72 8.26 -24.71
C SER A 298 6.59 9.31 -24.66
N ILE A 299 6.65 10.30 -25.55
CA ILE A 299 5.61 11.34 -25.66
C ILE A 299 4.24 10.71 -25.94
N GLU A 300 4.17 9.74 -26.84
CA GLU A 300 2.94 9.04 -27.22
C GLU A 300 2.36 8.27 -26.03
N ALA A 301 3.22 7.64 -25.23
CA ALA A 301 2.81 6.95 -24.01
C ALA A 301 2.26 7.92 -22.97
N VAL A 302 2.92 9.06 -22.77
CA VAL A 302 2.42 10.13 -21.89
C VAL A 302 1.06 10.63 -22.36
N GLN A 303 0.91 10.93 -23.64
CA GLN A 303 -0.37 11.38 -24.22
C GLN A 303 -1.48 10.34 -24.04
N THR A 304 -1.16 9.05 -24.24
CA THR A 304 -2.10 7.96 -24.02
C THR A 304 -2.55 7.89 -22.56
N VAL A 305 -1.64 8.03 -21.59
CA VAL A 305 -2.01 8.07 -20.18
C VAL A 305 -2.81 9.32 -19.84
N GLU A 306 -2.38 10.49 -20.31
CA GLU A 306 -3.04 11.75 -20.02
C GLU A 306 -4.46 11.82 -20.57
N SER A 307 -4.70 11.32 -21.78
CA SER A 307 -6.03 11.31 -22.40
C SER A 307 -6.99 10.37 -21.64
N ASN A 308 -6.53 9.17 -21.26
CA ASN A 308 -7.37 8.19 -20.57
C ASN A 308 -7.57 8.50 -19.08
N CYS A 309 -6.55 9.03 -18.39
CA CYS A 309 -6.59 9.39 -16.98
C CYS A 309 -6.94 10.86 -16.71
N ARG A 310 -7.46 11.59 -17.69
CA ARG A 310 -7.72 13.04 -17.59
C ARG A 310 -8.45 13.45 -16.31
N PRO A 311 -9.56 12.79 -15.90
CA PRO A 311 -10.27 13.16 -14.66
C PRO A 311 -9.38 13.05 -13.43
N VAL A 312 -8.50 12.05 -13.35
CA VAL A 312 -7.58 11.88 -12.23
C VAL A 312 -6.55 13.00 -12.17
N LEU A 313 -6.00 13.38 -13.35
CA LEU A 313 -5.02 14.47 -13.43
C LEU A 313 -5.64 15.80 -12.97
N ASP A 314 -6.84 16.10 -13.46
CA ASP A 314 -7.52 17.36 -13.16
C ASP A 314 -7.91 17.45 -11.69
N ILE A 315 -8.54 16.42 -11.12
CA ILE A 315 -8.98 16.38 -9.72
C ILE A 315 -7.79 16.44 -8.76
N LEU A 316 -6.75 15.66 -9.03
CA LEU A 316 -5.56 15.61 -8.18
C LEU A 316 -4.52 16.67 -8.54
N ARG A 317 -4.84 17.59 -9.47
CA ARG A 317 -4.02 18.73 -9.88
C ARG A 317 -2.63 18.32 -10.36
N TYR A 318 -2.57 17.31 -11.22
CA TYR A 318 -1.36 16.97 -11.97
C TYR A 318 -1.35 17.74 -13.30
N THR A 319 -0.31 18.52 -13.53
CA THR A 319 -0.21 19.34 -14.76
C THR A 319 0.04 18.45 -15.98
N PRO A 320 -0.82 18.48 -17.02
CA PRO A 320 -0.57 17.80 -18.29
C PRO A 320 0.64 18.37 -19.01
N VAL A 321 1.25 17.57 -19.90
CA VAL A 321 2.47 17.94 -20.65
C VAL A 321 2.14 18.32 -22.10
N TYR A 322 0.89 18.53 -22.44
CA TYR A 322 0.39 18.76 -23.81
C TYR A 322 1.10 19.85 -24.64
N SER A 323 1.87 20.72 -24.01
CA SER A 323 2.53 21.84 -24.71
C SER A 323 3.99 22.02 -24.31
N GLN A 324 4.56 21.16 -23.51
CA GLN A 324 5.95 21.30 -23.08
C GLN A 324 6.76 20.13 -23.67
N ASN A 325 7.81 20.43 -24.38
CA ASN A 325 8.80 19.46 -24.82
C ASN A 325 9.31 18.69 -23.62
N LEU A 326 9.18 17.36 -23.67
CA LEU A 326 9.90 16.50 -22.73
C LEU A 326 11.40 16.72 -22.97
N PRO A 327 12.23 16.88 -21.94
CA PRO A 327 13.66 17.08 -22.10
C PRO A 327 14.35 15.88 -22.72
#